data_a9a8baec4f5a98fa4b034ee865f5d6a9
#
_entry.id   a9a8baec4f5a98fa4b034ee865f5d6a9
#
_cell.length_a   1.000
_cell.length_b   1.000
_cell.length_c   1.000
_cell.angle_alpha   90.00
_cell.angle_beta   90.00
_cell.angle_gamma   90.00
#
_symmetry.space_group_name_H-M   'P 1'
#
loop_
_entity.id
_entity.type
_entity.pdbx_description
1 polymer ?
#
loop_
_entity_poly.entity_id
_entity_poly.type
_entity_poly.pdbx_seq_one_letter_code
_entity_poly.pdbx_strand_id
1 'polypeptide(L)'
;MYYDLAYELAYIVATEANIQSKKFSKDEFACAFLMPKESFIQDLKMVNDLEDYVELKKKWIVPISAIILRSYQLGEISYKKYMYLMNEMDKKGWLKKEPLEENIKATSPMLLKKSIDVLIDNNIISKASLVMNLSNWGLHLNQDEVEVLLGFKEGKLTTERNTINNKKSKVTKVNFKSKKR
;
A
#
# COMPACT_ATOMS: atom_id res chain seq x y z
N MET A 1 9.80 -1.26 -3.09
CA MET A 1 8.31 -1.25 -3.19
C MET A 1 7.64 -2.21 -2.21
N TYR A 2 7.78 -3.57 -2.28
CA TYR A 2 7.12 -4.46 -1.28
C TYR A 2 7.65 -4.22 0.13
N TYR A 3 8.95 -3.98 0.27
CA TYR A 3 9.56 -3.68 1.55
C TYR A 3 9.01 -2.38 2.15
N ASP A 4 8.88 -1.34 1.35
CA ASP A 4 8.34 -0.04 1.78
C ASP A 4 6.87 -0.20 2.22
N LEU A 5 6.07 -0.96 1.47
CA LEU A 5 4.68 -1.27 1.85
C LEU A 5 4.60 -2.06 3.17
N ALA A 6 5.48 -3.04 3.38
CA ALA A 6 5.53 -3.79 4.63
C ALA A 6 6.00 -2.92 5.79
N TYR A 7 6.91 -1.98 5.53
CA TYR A 7 7.37 -1.00 6.51
C TYR A 7 6.24 -0.05 6.93
N GLU A 8 5.44 0.45 5.97
CA GLU A 8 4.26 1.26 6.27
C GLU A 8 3.15 0.44 6.96
N LEU A 9 2.96 -0.82 6.58
CA LEU A 9 2.06 -1.73 7.29
C LEU A 9 2.47 -1.90 8.75
N ALA A 10 3.77 -1.97 9.03
CA ALA A 10 4.27 -2.03 10.41
C ALA A 10 3.82 -0.82 11.24
N TYR A 11 3.78 0.36 10.64
CA TYR A 11 3.28 1.57 11.30
C TYR A 11 1.80 1.45 11.65
N ILE A 12 0.97 0.99 10.70
CA ILE A 12 -0.47 0.79 10.92
C ILE A 12 -0.70 -0.23 12.03
N VAL A 13 -0.03 -1.39 11.95
CA VAL A 13 -0.14 -2.45 12.97
C VAL A 13 0.28 -1.95 14.35
N ALA A 14 1.38 -1.20 14.45
CA ALA A 14 1.84 -0.66 15.73
C ALA A 14 0.83 0.34 16.32
N THR A 15 0.21 1.16 15.48
CA THR A 15 -0.79 2.16 15.88
C THR A 15 -2.07 1.48 16.35
N GLU A 16 -2.64 0.58 15.55
CA GLU A 16 -3.87 -0.14 15.87
C GLU A 16 -3.73 -1.04 17.11
N ALA A 17 -2.59 -1.72 17.26
CA ALA A 17 -2.29 -2.55 18.41
C ALA A 17 -1.81 -1.75 19.65
N ASN A 18 -1.75 -0.41 19.55
CA ASN A 18 -1.25 0.49 20.58
C ASN A 18 0.12 0.08 21.14
N ILE A 19 1.01 -0.37 20.24
CA ILE A 19 2.36 -0.80 20.59
C ILE A 19 3.24 0.42 20.81
N GLN A 20 3.31 0.90 22.05
CA GLN A 20 4.19 2.02 22.45
C GLN A 20 5.62 1.55 22.82
N SER A 21 5.97 0.33 22.51
CA SER A 21 7.28 -0.23 22.89
C SER A 21 8.40 0.39 22.07
N LYS A 22 9.41 0.94 22.76
CA LYS A 22 10.68 1.36 22.15
C LYS A 22 11.44 0.23 21.45
N LYS A 23 11.01 -1.03 21.67
CA LYS A 23 11.59 -2.24 21.06
C LYS A 23 10.94 -2.64 19.73
N PHE A 24 9.83 -2.00 19.33
CA PHE A 24 9.21 -2.31 18.05
C PHE A 24 10.00 -1.64 16.91
N SER A 25 10.57 -2.45 16.05
CA SER A 25 11.26 -1.99 14.85
C SER A 25 10.42 -2.30 13.62
N LYS A 26 10.14 -1.28 12.83
CA LYS A 26 9.40 -1.43 11.56
C LYS A 26 10.21 -2.26 10.55
N ASP A 27 11.52 -2.11 10.53
CA ASP A 27 12.41 -2.92 9.68
C ASP A 27 12.35 -4.40 10.08
N GLU A 28 12.35 -4.70 11.38
CA GLU A 28 12.23 -6.08 11.86
C GLU A 28 10.88 -6.69 11.47
N PHE A 29 9.81 -5.93 11.60
CA PHE A 29 8.49 -6.36 11.17
C PHE A 29 8.46 -6.61 9.65
N ALA A 30 8.92 -5.65 8.85
CA ALA A 30 8.93 -5.77 7.38
C ALA A 30 9.76 -6.98 6.93
N CYS A 31 10.94 -7.19 7.52
CA CYS A 31 11.76 -8.35 7.27
C CYS A 31 11.04 -9.66 7.64
N ALA A 32 10.41 -9.73 8.82
CA ALA A 32 9.72 -10.92 9.28
C ALA A 32 8.47 -11.24 8.44
N PHE A 33 7.73 -10.20 8.05
CA PHE A 33 6.52 -10.32 7.24
C PHE A 33 6.81 -10.82 5.82
N LEU A 34 7.85 -10.28 5.18
CA LEU A 34 8.20 -10.63 3.80
C LEU A 34 9.07 -11.89 3.69
N MET A 35 9.84 -12.21 4.73
CA MET A 35 10.76 -13.35 4.78
C MET A 35 10.48 -14.21 6.02
N PRO A 36 9.39 -15.03 5.99
CA PRO A 36 9.06 -15.94 7.09
C PRO A 36 10.22 -16.89 7.40
N LYS A 37 10.50 -17.10 8.69
CA LYS A 37 11.68 -17.81 9.19
C LYS A 37 11.90 -19.17 8.53
N GLU A 38 10.87 -19.99 8.51
CA GLU A 38 10.96 -21.39 8.07
C GLU A 38 11.37 -21.52 6.59
N SER A 39 10.79 -20.65 5.75
CA SER A 39 11.10 -20.65 4.31
C SER A 39 12.43 -19.97 4.02
N PHE A 40 12.74 -18.88 4.73
CA PHE A 40 13.91 -18.08 4.48
C PHE A 40 15.22 -18.79 4.89
N ILE A 41 15.26 -19.46 6.04
CA ILE A 41 16.45 -20.18 6.50
C ILE A 41 16.91 -21.26 5.51
N GLN A 42 15.97 -21.89 4.80
CA GLN A 42 16.32 -22.91 3.81
C GLN A 42 17.16 -22.33 2.67
N ASP A 43 16.86 -21.11 2.26
CA ASP A 43 17.57 -20.43 1.19
C ASP A 43 18.93 -19.90 1.64
N LEU A 44 19.12 -19.61 2.93
CA LEU A 44 20.40 -19.12 3.47
C LEU A 44 21.51 -20.17 3.50
N LYS A 45 21.18 -21.46 3.46
CA LYS A 45 22.16 -22.56 3.54
C LYS A 45 23.23 -22.53 2.44
N MET A 46 22.95 -21.88 1.33
CA MET A 46 23.82 -21.79 0.16
C MET A 46 24.51 -20.43 0.03
N VAL A 47 24.34 -19.54 1.01
CA VAL A 47 24.82 -18.16 0.96
C VAL A 47 26.16 -18.02 1.65
N ASN A 48 27.19 -17.65 0.90
CA ASN A 48 28.56 -17.47 1.40
C ASN A 48 29.04 -16.02 1.30
N ASP A 49 28.74 -15.34 0.22
CA ASP A 49 29.24 -14.00 -0.10
C ASP A 49 28.11 -13.03 -0.49
N LEU A 50 28.47 -11.80 -0.82
CA LEU A 50 27.52 -10.75 -1.14
C LEU A 50 26.78 -10.99 -2.46
N GLU A 51 27.41 -11.67 -3.39
CA GLU A 51 26.86 -12.02 -4.70
C GLU A 51 25.70 -13.01 -4.57
N ASP A 52 25.76 -13.92 -3.62
CA ASP A 52 24.67 -14.86 -3.33
C ASP A 52 23.41 -14.13 -2.84
N TYR A 53 23.58 -13.01 -2.13
CA TYR A 53 22.44 -12.17 -1.72
C TYR A 53 21.73 -11.50 -2.91
N VAL A 54 22.42 -11.29 -4.03
CA VAL A 54 21.79 -10.82 -5.28
C VAL A 54 20.84 -11.87 -5.83
N GLU A 55 21.19 -13.15 -5.74
CA GLU A 55 20.30 -14.25 -6.16
C GLU A 55 19.09 -14.36 -5.24
N LEU A 56 19.27 -14.19 -3.92
CA LEU A 56 18.15 -14.14 -2.98
C LEU A 56 17.21 -12.96 -3.26
N LYS A 57 17.74 -11.80 -3.68
CA LYS A 57 16.92 -10.66 -4.08
C LYS A 57 16.00 -10.99 -5.25
N LYS A 58 16.43 -11.79 -6.23
CA LYS A 58 15.57 -12.24 -7.33
C LYS A 58 14.39 -13.05 -6.86
N LYS A 59 14.59 -13.89 -5.84
CA LYS A 59 13.56 -14.75 -5.28
C LYS A 59 12.60 -13.99 -4.37
N TRP A 60 13.13 -13.25 -3.41
CA TRP A 60 12.36 -12.61 -2.35
C TRP A 60 11.82 -11.22 -2.70
N ILE A 61 12.36 -10.61 -3.75
CA ILE A 61 11.96 -9.27 -4.26
C ILE A 61 12.00 -8.20 -3.16
N VAL A 62 13.01 -8.29 -2.31
CA VAL A 62 13.29 -7.33 -1.23
C VAL A 62 14.71 -6.76 -1.37
N PRO A 63 15.03 -5.63 -0.75
CA PRO A 63 16.39 -5.09 -0.77
C PRO A 63 17.42 -6.07 -0.22
N ILE A 64 18.63 -6.07 -0.77
CA ILE A 64 19.74 -6.91 -0.29
C ILE A 64 20.05 -6.58 1.16
N SER A 65 20.04 -5.29 1.52
CA SER A 65 20.23 -4.85 2.90
C SER A 65 19.21 -5.46 3.87
N ALA A 66 17.95 -5.59 3.45
CA ALA A 66 16.91 -6.24 4.25
C ALA A 66 17.13 -7.76 4.39
N ILE A 67 17.63 -8.42 3.33
CA ILE A 67 17.97 -9.85 3.38
C ILE A 67 19.13 -10.10 4.37
N ILE A 68 20.18 -9.28 4.31
CA ILE A 68 21.33 -9.33 5.23
C ILE A 68 20.86 -9.08 6.67
N LEU A 69 20.01 -8.05 6.89
CA LEU A 69 19.44 -7.76 8.21
C LEU A 69 18.63 -8.94 8.74
N ARG A 70 17.79 -9.55 7.90
CA ARG A 70 16.99 -10.71 8.30
C ARG A 70 17.86 -11.91 8.66
N SER A 71 18.93 -12.16 7.91
CA SER A 71 19.91 -13.22 8.20
C SER A 71 20.54 -13.03 9.58
N TYR A 72 20.87 -11.79 9.95
CA TYR A 72 21.39 -11.44 11.26
C TYR A 72 20.33 -11.62 12.38
N GLN A 73 19.11 -11.14 12.17
CA GLN A 73 18.01 -11.28 13.14
C GLN A 73 17.68 -12.73 13.48
N LEU A 74 17.82 -13.61 12.50
CA LEU A 74 17.59 -15.05 12.68
C LEU A 74 18.79 -15.78 13.31
N GLY A 75 19.92 -15.08 13.51
CA GLY A 75 21.15 -15.68 14.06
C GLY A 75 21.95 -16.51 13.06
N GLU A 76 21.58 -16.47 11.76
CA GLU A 76 22.27 -17.24 10.71
C GLU A 76 23.63 -16.64 10.34
N ILE A 77 23.80 -15.33 10.60
CA ILE A 77 25.10 -14.65 10.49
C ILE A 77 25.42 -13.89 11.77
N SER A 78 26.72 -13.81 12.10
CA SER A 78 27.19 -13.02 13.24
C SER A 78 27.11 -11.51 12.96
N TYR A 79 27.12 -10.69 14.01
CA TYR A 79 27.20 -9.23 13.88
C TYR A 79 28.42 -8.79 13.05
N LYS A 80 29.56 -9.47 13.23
CA LYS A 80 30.79 -9.19 12.46
C LYS A 80 30.56 -9.43 10.95
N LYS A 81 29.89 -10.51 10.58
CA LYS A 81 29.55 -10.81 9.18
C LYS A 81 28.55 -9.83 8.63
N TYR A 82 27.52 -9.45 9.42
CA TYR A 82 26.57 -8.42 9.06
C TYR A 82 27.26 -7.10 8.71
N MET A 83 28.10 -6.60 9.61
CA MET A 83 28.85 -5.34 9.40
C MET A 83 29.79 -5.44 8.18
N TYR A 84 30.44 -6.58 7.99
CA TYR A 84 31.30 -6.83 6.83
C TYR A 84 30.50 -6.71 5.52
N LEU A 85 29.35 -7.39 5.42
CA LEU A 85 28.50 -7.36 4.23
C LEU A 85 27.95 -5.95 3.96
N MET A 86 27.52 -5.23 4.99
CA MET A 86 27.06 -3.84 4.84
C MET A 86 28.17 -2.91 4.34
N ASN A 87 29.41 -3.09 4.82
CA ASN A 87 30.55 -2.32 4.33
C ASN A 87 30.91 -2.67 2.87
N GLU A 88 30.80 -3.94 2.48
CA GLU A 88 31.01 -4.34 1.10
C GLU A 88 29.92 -3.76 0.17
N MET A 89 28.66 -3.70 0.61
CA MET A 89 27.58 -3.01 -0.11
C MET A 89 27.90 -1.54 -0.32
N ASP A 90 28.38 -0.86 0.73
CA ASP A 90 28.75 0.57 0.66
C ASP A 90 29.89 0.80 -0.34
N LYS A 91 30.97 0.01 -0.27
CA LYS A 91 32.10 0.06 -1.23
C LYS A 91 31.67 -0.13 -2.67
N LYS A 92 30.70 -1.01 -2.93
CA LYS A 92 30.12 -1.24 -4.25
C LYS A 92 29.09 -0.18 -4.66
N GLY A 93 28.76 0.77 -3.79
CA GLY A 93 27.74 1.78 -4.01
C GLY A 93 26.30 1.24 -3.96
N TRP A 94 26.09 0.00 -3.47
CA TRP A 94 24.80 -0.67 -3.45
C TRP A 94 23.87 -0.13 -2.38
N LEU A 95 24.35 0.63 -1.41
CA LEU A 95 23.47 1.37 -0.47
C LEU A 95 22.67 2.49 -1.16
N LYS A 96 23.15 2.97 -2.33
CA LYS A 96 22.45 4.00 -3.11
C LYS A 96 21.64 3.40 -4.26
N LYS A 97 22.15 2.38 -4.91
CA LYS A 97 21.52 1.70 -6.03
C LYS A 97 21.93 0.23 -6.03
N GLU A 98 21.01 -0.62 -5.66
CA GLU A 98 21.24 -2.06 -5.62
C GLU A 98 21.19 -2.70 -7.02
N PRO A 99 21.88 -3.83 -7.23
CA PRO A 99 21.69 -4.62 -8.45
C PRO A 99 20.23 -5.00 -8.66
N LEU A 100 19.81 -5.13 -9.92
CA LEU A 100 18.47 -5.56 -10.34
C LEU A 100 17.31 -4.62 -9.96
N GLU A 101 17.56 -3.43 -9.44
CA GLU A 101 16.52 -2.50 -9.05
C GLU A 101 15.66 -2.08 -10.24
N GLU A 102 16.26 -1.89 -11.42
CA GLU A 102 15.59 -1.52 -12.67
C GLU A 102 14.67 -2.64 -13.22
N ASN A 103 14.92 -3.88 -12.82
CA ASN A 103 14.14 -5.04 -13.27
C ASN A 103 12.87 -5.27 -12.43
N ILE A 104 12.77 -4.63 -11.27
CA ILE A 104 11.61 -4.76 -10.39
C ILE A 104 10.53 -3.80 -10.88
N LYS A 105 9.62 -4.31 -11.71
CA LYS A 105 8.47 -3.53 -12.16
C LYS A 105 7.54 -3.24 -10.98
N ALA A 106 7.17 -1.97 -10.84
CA ALA A 106 6.10 -1.60 -9.91
C ALA A 106 4.81 -2.33 -10.31
N THR A 107 4.30 -3.17 -9.41
CA THR A 107 3.03 -3.86 -9.63
C THR A 107 1.91 -2.93 -9.23
N SER A 108 1.05 -2.57 -10.17
CA SER A 108 -0.18 -1.85 -9.83
C SER A 108 -1.08 -2.74 -8.97
N PRO A 109 -1.74 -2.21 -7.93
CA PRO A 109 -2.63 -2.98 -7.06
C PRO A 109 -3.94 -3.35 -7.79
N MET A 110 -3.86 -4.33 -8.71
CA MET A 110 -4.97 -4.72 -9.57
C MET A 110 -6.04 -5.55 -8.86
N LEU A 111 -5.68 -6.23 -7.76
CA LEU A 111 -6.62 -7.15 -7.10
C LEU A 111 -7.81 -6.40 -6.50
N LEU A 112 -7.56 -5.33 -5.74
CA LEU A 112 -8.61 -4.53 -5.12
C LEU A 112 -9.54 -3.92 -6.18
N LYS A 113 -8.96 -3.35 -7.25
CA LYS A 113 -9.72 -2.84 -8.39
C LYS A 113 -10.64 -3.90 -8.98
N LYS A 114 -10.10 -5.09 -9.32
CA LYS A 114 -10.86 -6.19 -9.90
C LYS A 114 -11.97 -6.68 -8.97
N SER A 115 -11.69 -6.77 -7.67
CA SER A 115 -12.69 -7.18 -6.68
C SER A 115 -13.85 -6.18 -6.63
N ILE A 116 -13.56 -4.88 -6.63
CA ILE A 116 -14.58 -3.84 -6.61
C ILE A 116 -15.37 -3.81 -7.92
N ASP A 117 -14.72 -3.97 -9.08
CA ASP A 117 -15.40 -4.11 -10.37
C ASP A 117 -16.40 -5.27 -10.32
N VAL A 118 -16.00 -6.46 -9.86
CA VAL A 118 -16.88 -7.61 -9.71
C VAL A 118 -18.06 -7.33 -8.79
N LEU A 119 -17.84 -6.65 -7.66
CA LEU A 119 -18.91 -6.31 -6.72
C LEU A 119 -19.93 -5.32 -7.32
N ILE A 120 -19.44 -4.34 -8.07
CA ILE A 120 -20.29 -3.35 -8.76
C ILE A 120 -21.06 -4.01 -9.92
N ASP A 121 -20.38 -4.77 -10.77
CA ASP A 121 -20.96 -5.40 -11.97
C ASP A 121 -22.04 -6.45 -11.60
N ASN A 122 -21.89 -7.11 -10.45
CA ASN A 122 -22.89 -8.03 -9.91
C ASN A 122 -23.94 -7.33 -8.99
N ASN A 123 -23.96 -6.00 -8.93
CA ASN A 123 -24.89 -5.22 -8.09
C ASN A 123 -24.85 -5.57 -6.59
N ILE A 124 -23.73 -6.12 -6.09
CA ILE A 124 -23.54 -6.39 -4.66
C ILE A 124 -23.32 -5.08 -3.90
N ILE A 125 -22.60 -4.14 -4.51
CA ILE A 125 -22.44 -2.78 -4.01
C ILE A 125 -22.80 -1.79 -5.12
N SER A 126 -23.39 -0.67 -4.75
CA SER A 126 -23.58 0.44 -5.70
C SER A 126 -22.36 1.35 -5.72
N LYS A 127 -22.15 2.07 -6.82
CA LYS A 127 -21.08 3.06 -6.95
C LYS A 127 -21.16 4.11 -5.84
N ALA A 128 -22.35 4.57 -5.51
CA ALA A 128 -22.58 5.55 -4.44
C ALA A 128 -22.30 4.96 -3.05
N SER A 129 -22.69 3.70 -2.80
CA SER A 129 -22.46 3.05 -1.50
C SER A 129 -20.99 2.78 -1.23
N LEU A 130 -20.17 2.60 -2.26
CA LEU A 130 -18.73 2.43 -2.09
C LEU A 130 -18.11 3.64 -1.39
N VAL A 131 -18.34 4.85 -1.92
CA VAL A 131 -17.80 6.10 -1.35
C VAL A 131 -18.35 6.33 0.06
N MET A 132 -19.64 6.08 0.27
CA MET A 132 -20.29 6.22 1.59
C MET A 132 -19.72 5.23 2.61
N ASN A 133 -19.46 3.97 2.23
CA ASN A 133 -18.89 2.98 3.13
C ASN A 133 -17.45 3.31 3.52
N LEU A 134 -16.64 3.82 2.59
CA LEU A 134 -15.30 4.32 2.91
C LEU A 134 -15.35 5.45 3.93
N SER A 135 -16.28 6.38 3.76
CA SER A 135 -16.50 7.48 4.70
C SER A 135 -16.92 6.99 6.09
N ASN A 136 -17.78 5.97 6.17
CA ASN A 136 -18.19 5.34 7.43
C ASN A 136 -17.02 4.65 8.16
N TRP A 137 -15.99 4.24 7.43
CA TRP A 137 -14.75 3.68 7.99
C TRP A 137 -13.67 4.74 8.26
N GLY A 138 -14.05 6.02 8.20
CA GLY A 138 -13.16 7.14 8.49
C GLY A 138 -12.30 7.59 7.29
N LEU A 139 -12.48 7.01 6.10
CA LEU A 139 -11.80 7.42 4.88
C LEU A 139 -12.66 8.43 4.12
N HIS A 140 -12.54 9.71 4.48
CA HIS A 140 -13.29 10.81 3.88
C HIS A 140 -12.72 11.23 2.53
N LEU A 141 -12.89 10.37 1.53
CA LEU A 141 -12.46 10.60 0.16
C LEU A 141 -13.66 10.99 -0.71
N ASN A 142 -13.44 11.92 -1.62
CA ASN A 142 -14.41 12.20 -2.67
C ASN A 142 -14.35 11.11 -3.77
N GLN A 143 -15.30 11.16 -4.70
CA GLN A 143 -15.43 10.15 -5.74
C GLN A 143 -14.20 10.08 -6.65
N ASP A 144 -13.65 11.22 -7.05
CA ASP A 144 -12.50 11.31 -7.94
C ASP A 144 -11.24 10.76 -7.26
N GLU A 145 -11.06 11.05 -5.97
CA GLU A 145 -9.96 10.50 -5.15
C GLU A 145 -10.05 8.99 -5.02
N VAL A 146 -11.26 8.44 -4.84
CA VAL A 146 -11.48 6.99 -4.80
C VAL A 146 -11.15 6.36 -6.16
N GLU A 147 -11.54 6.99 -7.28
CA GLU A 147 -11.21 6.52 -8.61
C GLU A 147 -9.69 6.47 -8.84
N VAL A 148 -8.97 7.52 -8.46
CA VAL A 148 -7.50 7.58 -8.54
C VAL A 148 -6.86 6.51 -7.68
N LEU A 149 -7.29 6.39 -6.42
CA LEU A 149 -6.75 5.42 -5.46
C LEU A 149 -6.91 3.97 -5.95
N LEU A 150 -8.06 3.65 -6.56
CA LEU A 150 -8.37 2.33 -7.08
C LEU A 150 -7.86 2.11 -8.50
N GLY A 151 -7.29 3.13 -9.15
CA GLY A 151 -6.84 3.08 -10.53
C GLY A 151 -7.99 2.88 -11.52
N PHE A 152 -9.17 3.39 -11.20
CA PHE A 152 -10.29 3.47 -12.13
C PHE A 152 -10.08 4.57 -13.18
N LYS A 153 -10.81 4.48 -14.26
CA LYS A 153 -10.92 5.60 -15.21
C LYS A 153 -11.80 6.69 -14.59
N GLU A 154 -11.46 7.93 -14.87
CA GLU A 154 -12.26 9.10 -14.48
C GLU A 154 -13.74 8.91 -14.86
N GLY A 155 -14.62 9.18 -13.91
CA GLY A 155 -16.08 9.04 -14.08
C GLY A 155 -16.61 7.61 -13.95
N LYS A 156 -15.79 6.59 -13.66
CA LYS A 156 -16.25 5.20 -13.49
C LYS A 156 -17.26 5.08 -12.35
N LEU A 157 -17.06 5.79 -11.26
CA LEU A 157 -17.94 5.79 -10.09
C LEU A 157 -19.07 6.82 -10.21
N THR A 158 -19.03 7.69 -11.22
CA THR A 158 -20.10 8.67 -11.43
C THR A 158 -21.42 7.95 -11.62
N THR A 159 -22.33 8.17 -10.71
CA THR A 159 -23.72 7.79 -10.87
C THR A 159 -24.30 8.79 -11.85
N GLU A 160 -24.89 8.35 -12.96
CA GLU A 160 -25.73 9.23 -13.77
C GLU A 160 -26.73 9.86 -12.80
N ARG A 161 -26.52 11.14 -12.48
CA ARG A 161 -27.58 11.90 -11.85
C ARG A 161 -28.72 11.80 -12.82
N ASN A 162 -29.79 11.06 -12.43
CA ASN A 162 -31.06 11.26 -13.08
C ASN A 162 -31.20 12.77 -13.16
N THR A 163 -31.08 13.31 -14.35
CA THR A 163 -31.44 14.68 -14.60
C THR A 163 -32.92 14.77 -14.26
N ILE A 164 -33.18 14.98 -12.98
CA ILE A 164 -34.50 15.47 -12.56
C ILE A 164 -34.62 16.73 -13.39
N ASN A 165 -35.39 16.61 -14.50
CA ASN A 165 -35.75 17.72 -15.32
C ASN A 165 -36.07 18.88 -14.39
N ASN A 166 -35.14 19.82 -14.28
CA ASN A 166 -35.40 21.10 -13.70
C ASN A 166 -36.46 21.76 -14.58
N LYS A 167 -37.73 21.33 -14.41
CA LYS A 167 -38.86 22.16 -14.77
C LYS A 167 -38.58 23.45 -14.03
N LYS A 168 -38.17 24.47 -14.79
CA LYS A 168 -37.98 25.83 -14.29
C LYS A 168 -39.15 26.11 -13.40
N SER A 169 -38.92 26.20 -12.10
CA SER A 169 -39.94 26.63 -11.13
C SER A 169 -40.37 28.03 -11.58
N LYS A 170 -41.62 28.15 -12.05
CA LYS A 170 -42.19 29.44 -12.38
C LYS A 170 -42.28 30.22 -11.09
N VAL A 171 -41.42 31.23 -10.94
CA VAL A 171 -41.53 32.20 -9.85
C VAL A 171 -42.78 33.04 -10.11
N THR A 172 -43.85 32.76 -9.41
CA THR A 172 -45.09 33.57 -9.46
C THR A 172 -44.94 34.76 -8.53
N LYS A 173 -44.87 35.94 -9.08
CA LYS A 173 -44.92 37.19 -8.27
C LYS A 173 -46.28 37.30 -7.62
N VAL A 174 -46.37 37.19 -6.30
CA VAL A 174 -47.58 37.43 -5.53
C VAL A 174 -47.57 38.89 -5.12
N ASN A 175 -48.53 39.70 -5.68
CA ASN A 175 -48.75 41.07 -5.27
C ASN A 175 -49.69 41.13 -4.07
N PHE A 176 -49.16 41.44 -2.91
CA PHE A 176 -49.96 41.73 -1.74
C PHE A 176 -50.55 43.16 -1.85
N LYS A 177 -51.86 43.29 -2.10
CA LYS A 177 -52.55 44.56 -1.95
C LYS A 177 -52.75 44.84 -0.46
N SER A 178 -52.06 45.85 0.05
CA SER A 178 -52.37 46.37 1.40
C SER A 178 -53.72 47.07 1.39
N LYS A 179 -54.70 46.56 2.14
CA LYS A 179 -55.92 47.33 2.48
C LYS A 179 -55.48 48.41 3.44
N LYS A 180 -55.55 49.67 3.00
CA LYS A 180 -55.58 50.82 3.93
C LYS A 180 -56.95 50.88 4.64
N ARG A 181 -56.89 50.89 5.94
CA ARG A 181 -57.98 51.38 6.78
C ARG A 181 -57.86 52.86 6.94
#